data_82e62b60cc0da5ded6770f3d7701a590
#
_entry.id   82e62b60cc0da5ded6770f3d7701a590
#
_cell.length_a   1.000
_cell.length_b   1.000
_cell.length_c   1.000
_cell.angle_alpha   90.00
_cell.angle_beta   90.00
_cell.angle_gamma   90.00
#
_symmetry.space_group_name_H-M   'P 1'
#
loop_
_entity.id
_entity.type
_entity.pdbx_description
1 polymer ?
#
loop_
_entity_poly.entity_id
_entity_poly.type
_entity_poly.pdbx_seq_one_letter_code
_entity_poly.pdbx_strand_id
1 'polypeptide(L)'
;MKNQPREYVGRLAVEVRKGNVESLLDGPVGKLTQYVLADLKKKQFGSEKAAGYYADWLEATKADYMRPEGQLALSAEELKKIYRKLGGTYNVHLVLAGAELRTPDVSDDFGENVEQLIALNHLESRWEGGRIHVPEEILTEAWVDPQTPVNKALRSPIIREWIDDTRSDAAKALKLDVYDLWHGEKDLMPGPKRAKRFLAREAIAAINND
;
A
#
# COMPACT_ATOMS: atom_id res chain seq x y z
N MET A 1 -26.64 9.53 1.25
CA MET A 1 -25.60 9.82 2.26
C MET A 1 -24.41 8.85 2.31
N LYS A 2 -24.48 7.61 1.77
CA LYS A 2 -23.36 6.62 1.76
C LYS A 2 -22.14 7.02 0.92
N ASN A 3 -22.24 7.90 -0.08
CA ASN A 3 -21.14 8.24 -0.99
C ASN A 3 -20.28 9.44 -0.57
N GLN A 4 -20.67 10.19 0.44
CA GLN A 4 -19.96 11.41 0.86
C GLN A 4 -18.48 11.18 1.24
N PRO A 5 -18.09 10.14 2.01
CA PRO A 5 -16.69 9.91 2.33
C PRO A 5 -15.84 9.58 1.09
N ARG A 6 -16.38 8.78 0.17
CA ARG A 6 -15.69 8.38 -1.07
C ARG A 6 -15.42 9.56 -1.99
N GLU A 7 -16.41 10.45 -2.15
CA GLU A 7 -16.27 11.67 -2.94
C GLU A 7 -15.29 12.65 -2.29
N TYR A 8 -15.33 12.77 -0.95
CA TYR A 8 -14.40 13.59 -0.21
C TYR A 8 -12.95 13.16 -0.40
N VAL A 9 -12.63 11.87 -0.20
CA VAL A 9 -11.28 11.32 -0.38
C VAL A 9 -10.81 11.51 -1.83
N GLY A 10 -11.68 11.32 -2.81
CA GLY A 10 -11.35 11.55 -4.22
C GLY A 10 -11.02 13.00 -4.53
N ARG A 11 -11.79 13.96 -4.01
CA ARG A 11 -11.49 15.40 -4.14
C ARG A 11 -10.19 15.77 -3.45
N LEU A 12 -9.96 15.23 -2.25
CA LEU A 12 -8.73 15.47 -1.50
C LEU A 12 -7.50 15.03 -2.31
N ALA A 13 -7.52 13.85 -2.92
CA ALA A 13 -6.43 13.37 -3.77
C ALA A 13 -6.12 14.32 -4.94
N VAL A 14 -7.16 14.82 -5.60
CA VAL A 14 -7.02 15.79 -6.70
C VAL A 14 -6.38 17.09 -6.23
N GLU A 15 -6.83 17.65 -5.10
CA GLU A 15 -6.29 18.90 -4.58
C GLU A 15 -4.86 18.75 -4.05
N VAL A 16 -4.52 17.60 -3.47
CA VAL A 16 -3.14 17.25 -3.10
C VAL A 16 -2.22 17.29 -4.31
N ARG A 17 -2.63 16.71 -5.45
CA ARG A 17 -1.84 16.76 -6.70
C ARG A 17 -1.64 18.16 -7.23
N LYS A 18 -2.64 19.04 -7.05
CA LYS A 18 -2.56 20.44 -7.45
C LYS A 18 -1.78 21.32 -6.46
N GLY A 19 -1.41 20.79 -5.31
CA GLY A 19 -0.81 21.56 -4.22
C GLY A 19 -1.77 22.51 -3.50
N ASN A 20 -3.08 22.40 -3.74
CA ASN A 20 -4.13 23.26 -3.22
C ASN A 20 -4.97 22.54 -2.17
N VAL A 21 -4.49 22.48 -0.93
CA VAL A 21 -5.14 21.73 0.15
C VAL A 21 -5.98 22.63 1.06
N GLU A 22 -5.83 23.94 0.96
CA GLU A 22 -6.48 24.90 1.87
C GLU A 22 -8.00 24.90 1.76
N SER A 23 -8.54 24.58 0.58
CA SER A 23 -9.98 24.52 0.32
C SER A 23 -10.69 23.28 0.88
N LEU A 24 -9.95 22.29 1.41
CA LEU A 24 -10.48 20.99 1.84
C LEU A 24 -10.29 20.71 3.34
N LEU A 25 -10.15 21.76 4.14
CA LEU A 25 -9.77 21.69 5.56
C LEU A 25 -10.82 21.13 6.50
N ASP A 26 -12.01 20.86 6.03
CA ASP A 26 -13.10 20.37 6.85
C ASP A 26 -12.89 18.88 7.18
N GLY A 27 -12.48 18.62 8.40
CA GLY A 27 -12.39 17.28 8.97
C GLY A 27 -10.97 16.78 9.30
N PRO A 28 -10.88 15.68 10.05
CA PRO A 28 -9.60 15.16 10.56
C PRO A 28 -8.62 14.77 9.45
N VAL A 29 -9.12 14.19 8.35
CA VAL A 29 -8.28 13.73 7.22
C VAL A 29 -7.68 14.92 6.47
N GLY A 30 -8.45 15.98 6.23
CA GLY A 30 -7.95 17.21 5.60
C GLY A 30 -6.86 17.88 6.44
N LYS A 31 -7.04 17.98 7.76
CA LYS A 31 -6.03 18.53 8.68
C LYS A 31 -4.76 17.67 8.68
N LEU A 32 -4.88 16.35 8.77
CA LEU A 32 -3.72 15.45 8.71
C LEU A 32 -2.96 15.62 7.39
N THR A 33 -3.68 15.68 6.28
CA THR A 33 -3.10 15.93 4.94
C THR A 33 -2.30 17.22 4.90
N GLN A 34 -2.82 18.31 5.50
CA GLN A 34 -2.08 19.57 5.58
C GLN A 34 -0.76 19.44 6.35
N TYR A 35 -0.78 18.77 7.51
CA TYR A 35 0.44 18.56 8.28
C TYR A 35 1.49 17.78 7.49
N VAL A 36 1.08 16.68 6.84
CA VAL A 36 1.98 15.88 6.00
C VAL A 36 2.59 16.72 4.87
N LEU A 37 1.76 17.47 4.14
CA LEU A 37 2.25 18.31 3.04
C LEU A 37 3.09 19.48 3.52
N ALA A 38 2.78 20.09 4.67
CA ALA A 38 3.60 21.15 5.25
C ALA A 38 5.00 20.62 5.63
N ASP A 39 5.08 19.41 6.18
CA ASP A 39 6.36 18.80 6.53
C ASP A 39 7.14 18.34 5.27
N LEU A 40 6.46 17.85 4.26
CA LEU A 40 7.09 17.53 2.96
C LEU A 40 7.66 18.80 2.29
N LYS A 41 6.94 19.93 2.32
CA LYS A 41 7.42 21.21 1.77
C LYS A 41 8.69 21.73 2.45
N LYS A 42 8.95 21.37 3.70
CA LYS A 42 10.20 21.71 4.40
C LYS A 42 11.40 20.91 3.90
N LYS A 43 11.18 19.81 3.16
CA LYS A 43 12.25 18.97 2.60
C LYS A 43 12.69 19.58 1.27
N GLN A 44 14.00 19.73 1.09
CA GLN A 44 14.58 20.37 -0.11
C GLN A 44 14.38 19.57 -1.39
N PHE A 45 14.24 18.24 -1.28
CA PHE A 45 14.21 17.34 -2.43
C PHE A 45 13.04 16.37 -2.36
N GLY A 46 12.32 16.21 -3.46
CA GLY A 46 11.31 15.17 -3.62
C GLY A 46 9.93 15.49 -3.07
N SER A 47 9.66 16.70 -2.58
CA SER A 47 8.38 17.08 -1.99
C SER A 47 7.20 16.92 -2.95
N GLU A 48 7.35 17.30 -4.21
CA GLU A 48 6.28 17.15 -5.23
C GLU A 48 6.00 15.69 -5.54
N LYS A 49 7.06 14.87 -5.71
CA LYS A 49 6.92 13.43 -5.94
C LYS A 49 6.28 12.74 -4.72
N ALA A 50 6.68 13.13 -3.51
CA ALA A 50 6.10 12.60 -2.28
C ALA A 50 4.62 13.01 -2.10
N ALA A 51 4.24 14.21 -2.49
CA ALA A 51 2.84 14.62 -2.54
C ALA A 51 2.04 13.80 -3.56
N GLY A 52 2.65 13.45 -4.70
CA GLY A 52 2.10 12.51 -5.67
C GLY A 52 1.81 11.15 -5.07
N TYR A 53 2.77 10.55 -4.37
CA TYR A 53 2.58 9.27 -3.66
C TYR A 53 1.47 9.36 -2.59
N TYR A 54 1.37 10.47 -1.88
CA TYR A 54 0.29 10.67 -0.91
C TYR A 54 -1.08 10.75 -1.58
N ALA A 55 -1.18 11.43 -2.72
CA ALA A 55 -2.41 11.47 -3.52
C ALA A 55 -2.77 10.08 -4.06
N ASP A 56 -1.80 9.31 -4.54
CA ASP A 56 -1.97 7.92 -4.99
C ASP A 56 -2.49 7.02 -3.89
N TRP A 57 -1.97 7.16 -2.68
CA TRP A 57 -2.47 6.47 -1.49
C TRP A 57 -3.93 6.80 -1.19
N LEU A 58 -4.33 8.09 -1.26
CA LEU A 58 -5.72 8.48 -1.07
C LEU A 58 -6.64 7.84 -2.12
N GLU A 59 -6.22 7.81 -3.37
CA GLU A 59 -6.98 7.15 -4.45
C GLU A 59 -7.09 5.64 -4.24
N ALA A 60 -6.00 4.98 -3.87
CA ALA A 60 -5.99 3.55 -3.60
C ALA A 60 -6.82 3.20 -2.36
N THR A 61 -6.75 4.01 -1.30
CA THR A 61 -7.61 3.88 -0.14
C THR A 61 -9.09 3.97 -0.54
N LYS A 62 -9.44 4.93 -1.39
CA LYS A 62 -10.79 5.02 -1.95
C LYS A 62 -11.17 3.78 -2.76
N ALA A 63 -10.26 3.28 -3.59
CA ALA A 63 -10.50 2.12 -4.44
C ALA A 63 -10.66 0.83 -3.64
N ASP A 64 -9.85 0.64 -2.59
CA ASP A 64 -9.87 -0.58 -1.77
C ASP A 64 -10.92 -0.55 -0.65
N TYR A 65 -10.92 0.49 0.17
CA TYR A 65 -11.80 0.56 1.35
C TYR A 65 -13.23 1.01 1.02
N MET A 66 -13.44 1.64 -0.12
CA MET A 66 -14.72 2.18 -0.53
C MET A 66 -15.15 1.58 -1.87
N ARG A 67 -14.97 0.24 -2.04
CA ARG A 67 -15.41 -0.48 -3.24
C ARG A 67 -16.90 -0.26 -3.51
N PRO A 68 -17.32 -0.30 -4.77
CA PRO A 68 -18.75 -0.32 -5.10
C PRO A 68 -19.49 -1.46 -4.39
N GLU A 69 -20.76 -1.25 -4.09
CA GLU A 69 -21.59 -2.30 -3.50
C GLU A 69 -21.61 -3.54 -4.43
N GLY A 70 -21.32 -4.70 -3.86
CA GLY A 70 -21.25 -5.96 -4.61
C GLY A 70 -19.89 -6.30 -5.23
N GLN A 71 -18.94 -5.36 -5.32
CA GLN A 71 -17.60 -5.66 -5.79
C GLN A 71 -16.71 -6.16 -4.63
N LEU A 72 -16.75 -7.46 -4.35
CA LEU A 72 -16.02 -8.06 -3.24
C LEU A 72 -14.57 -8.39 -3.62
N ALA A 73 -14.34 -8.92 -4.82
CA ALA A 73 -13.02 -9.25 -5.36
C ALA A 73 -12.60 -8.29 -6.48
N LEU A 74 -11.33 -8.26 -6.80
CA LEU A 74 -10.70 -7.48 -7.85
C LEU A 74 -9.78 -8.41 -8.66
N SER A 75 -9.50 -8.04 -9.91
CA SER A 75 -8.50 -8.73 -10.71
C SER A 75 -7.08 -8.61 -10.13
N ALA A 76 -6.18 -9.50 -10.52
CA ALA A 76 -4.77 -9.46 -10.11
C ALA A 76 -4.12 -8.10 -10.48
N GLU A 77 -4.44 -7.58 -11.66
CA GLU A 77 -3.91 -6.30 -12.13
C GLU A 77 -4.43 -5.10 -11.29
N GLU A 78 -5.71 -5.11 -10.92
CA GLU A 78 -6.31 -4.07 -10.08
C GLU A 78 -5.72 -4.11 -8.67
N LEU A 79 -5.57 -5.30 -8.07
CA LEU A 79 -4.91 -5.47 -6.77
C LEU A 79 -3.47 -4.97 -6.80
N LYS A 80 -2.71 -5.33 -7.85
CA LYS A 80 -1.34 -4.84 -8.03
C LYS A 80 -1.26 -3.31 -8.10
N LYS A 81 -2.15 -2.67 -8.83
CA LYS A 81 -2.26 -1.20 -8.89
C LYS A 81 -2.57 -0.59 -7.53
N ILE A 82 -3.45 -1.24 -6.75
CA ILE A 82 -3.79 -0.80 -5.40
C ILE A 82 -2.57 -0.92 -4.48
N TYR A 83 -1.87 -2.07 -4.47
CA TYR A 83 -0.69 -2.28 -3.63
C TYR A 83 0.42 -1.29 -3.95
N ARG A 84 0.70 -1.06 -5.24
CA ARG A 84 1.69 -0.07 -5.67
C ARG A 84 1.36 1.34 -5.17
N LYS A 85 0.09 1.75 -5.26
CA LYS A 85 -0.36 3.07 -4.81
C LYS A 85 -0.40 3.17 -3.27
N LEU A 86 -0.88 2.15 -2.57
CA LEU A 86 -0.84 2.11 -1.11
C LEU A 86 0.60 2.13 -0.61
N GLY A 87 1.48 1.36 -1.24
CA GLY A 87 2.90 1.29 -0.97
C GLY A 87 3.64 2.62 -1.17
N GLY A 88 3.09 3.53 -1.93
CA GLY A 88 3.61 4.90 -2.07
C GLY A 88 3.74 5.66 -0.75
N THR A 89 2.96 5.31 0.29
CA THR A 89 3.10 5.91 1.62
C THR A 89 4.46 5.62 2.27
N TYR A 90 5.07 4.46 2.00
CA TYR A 90 6.41 4.16 2.51
C TYR A 90 7.43 5.10 1.91
N ASN A 91 7.25 5.49 0.66
CA ASN A 91 8.07 6.51 0.01
C ASN A 91 7.90 7.89 0.67
N VAL A 92 6.68 8.25 1.06
CA VAL A 92 6.43 9.46 1.85
C VAL A 92 7.17 9.40 3.19
N HIS A 93 7.10 8.27 3.90
CA HIS A 93 7.81 8.09 5.16
C HIS A 93 9.34 8.17 4.98
N LEU A 94 9.87 7.61 3.90
CA LEU A 94 11.31 7.68 3.60
C LEU A 94 11.75 9.13 3.36
N VAL A 95 10.96 9.91 2.62
CA VAL A 95 11.24 11.35 2.41
C VAL A 95 11.18 12.12 3.73
N LEU A 96 10.17 11.87 4.55
CA LEU A 96 10.05 12.50 5.87
C LEU A 96 11.25 12.14 6.76
N ALA A 97 11.78 10.91 6.65
CA ALA A 97 12.99 10.45 7.32
C ALA A 97 14.29 11.05 6.76
N GLY A 98 14.21 11.84 5.68
CA GLY A 98 15.35 12.51 5.05
C GLY A 98 15.89 11.85 3.79
N ALA A 99 15.17 10.92 3.17
CA ALA A 99 15.54 10.39 1.86
C ALA A 99 15.40 11.46 0.79
N GLU A 100 16.40 11.55 -0.07
CA GLU A 100 16.26 12.23 -1.35
C GLU A 100 15.57 11.25 -2.31
N LEU A 101 14.45 11.65 -2.91
CA LEU A 101 13.79 10.85 -3.95
C LEU A 101 14.55 10.98 -5.28
N ARG A 102 15.83 10.67 -5.27
CA ARG A 102 16.57 10.39 -6.50
C ARG A 102 16.32 8.92 -6.83
N THR A 103 15.87 8.65 -8.04
CA THR A 103 15.83 7.29 -8.57
C THR A 103 17.20 6.63 -8.38
N PRO A 104 17.35 5.45 -7.83
CA PRO A 104 16.46 4.29 -7.65
C PRO A 104 16.08 3.98 -6.21
N ASP A 105 16.32 4.89 -5.26
CA ASP A 105 16.28 4.63 -3.82
C ASP A 105 14.87 4.30 -3.28
N VAL A 106 13.87 4.63 -4.09
CA VAL A 106 12.46 4.43 -3.80
C VAL A 106 11.86 3.67 -4.96
N SER A 107 11.98 2.34 -4.93
CA SER A 107 11.31 1.52 -5.92
C SER A 107 9.83 1.43 -5.57
N ASP A 108 8.96 1.62 -6.56
CA ASP A 108 7.53 1.37 -6.41
C ASP A 108 7.29 -0.08 -5.98
N ASP A 109 8.18 -0.99 -6.34
CA ASP A 109 8.12 -2.41 -6.02
C ASP A 109 8.34 -2.69 -4.52
N PHE A 110 9.17 -1.92 -3.82
CA PHE A 110 9.34 -2.08 -2.38
C PHE A 110 8.02 -1.87 -1.64
N GLY A 111 7.35 -0.76 -1.89
CA GLY A 111 6.06 -0.45 -1.27
C GLY A 111 4.98 -1.44 -1.66
N GLU A 112 4.94 -1.87 -2.93
CA GLU A 112 4.02 -2.89 -3.44
C GLU A 112 4.18 -4.21 -2.67
N ASN A 113 5.41 -4.71 -2.50
CA ASN A 113 5.68 -5.95 -1.78
C ASN A 113 5.31 -5.85 -0.29
N VAL A 114 5.58 -4.70 0.37
CA VAL A 114 5.18 -4.48 1.77
C VAL A 114 3.66 -4.52 1.89
N GLU A 115 2.92 -3.80 1.05
CA GLU A 115 1.45 -3.78 1.10
C GLU A 115 0.84 -5.14 0.78
N GLN A 116 1.43 -5.88 -0.15
CA GLN A 116 0.99 -7.24 -0.48
C GLN A 116 1.09 -8.17 0.74
N LEU A 117 2.22 -8.14 1.46
CA LEU A 117 2.37 -8.92 2.69
C LEU A 117 1.39 -8.50 3.77
N ILE A 118 1.20 -7.19 3.97
CA ILE A 118 0.20 -6.68 4.93
C ILE A 118 -1.20 -7.12 4.55
N ALA A 119 -1.54 -7.09 3.26
CA ALA A 119 -2.84 -7.52 2.78
C ALA A 119 -3.08 -9.01 3.07
N LEU A 120 -2.06 -9.86 2.85
CA LEU A 120 -2.13 -11.30 3.11
C LEU A 120 -2.17 -11.64 4.61
N ASN A 121 -1.46 -10.87 5.45
CA ASN A 121 -1.50 -11.03 6.90
C ASN A 121 -2.86 -10.65 7.51
N HIS A 122 -3.59 -9.77 6.86
CA HIS A 122 -4.93 -9.35 7.26
C HIS A 122 -6.03 -9.92 6.34
N LEU A 123 -5.74 -11.01 5.63
CA LEU A 123 -6.63 -11.55 4.61
C LEU A 123 -8.02 -11.90 5.17
N GLU A 124 -8.07 -12.59 6.31
CA GLU A 124 -9.34 -13.00 6.92
C GLU A 124 -10.19 -11.79 7.31
N SER A 125 -9.62 -10.84 8.05
CA SER A 125 -10.35 -9.66 8.49
C SER A 125 -10.78 -8.75 7.34
N ARG A 126 -9.98 -8.67 6.28
CA ARG A 126 -10.33 -7.93 5.05
C ARG A 126 -11.46 -8.63 4.31
N TRP A 127 -11.41 -9.95 4.19
CA TRP A 127 -12.46 -10.75 3.55
C TRP A 127 -13.80 -10.60 4.27
N GLU A 128 -13.81 -10.76 5.59
CA GLU A 128 -15.00 -10.54 6.43
C GLU A 128 -15.54 -9.11 6.31
N GLY A 129 -14.66 -8.14 6.10
CA GLY A 129 -15.00 -6.76 5.82
C GLY A 129 -15.45 -6.49 4.37
N GLY A 130 -15.65 -7.53 3.54
CA GLY A 130 -16.10 -7.40 2.14
C GLY A 130 -15.01 -6.92 1.18
N ARG A 131 -13.73 -7.08 1.55
CA ARG A 131 -12.57 -6.69 0.72
C ARG A 131 -11.66 -7.89 0.52
N ILE A 132 -11.94 -8.67 -0.51
CA ILE A 132 -11.17 -9.86 -0.83
C ILE A 132 -9.90 -9.45 -1.56
N HIS A 133 -8.76 -9.87 -1.03
CA HIS A 133 -7.42 -9.63 -1.58
C HIS A 133 -6.83 -10.89 -2.24
N VAL A 134 -7.65 -11.88 -2.50
CA VAL A 134 -7.36 -12.96 -3.45
C VAL A 134 -7.90 -12.51 -4.82
N PRO A 135 -7.10 -12.58 -5.89
CA PRO A 135 -7.54 -12.19 -7.22
C PRO A 135 -8.78 -12.95 -7.69
N GLU A 136 -9.64 -12.28 -8.46
CA GLU A 136 -10.86 -12.88 -9.01
C GLU A 136 -10.55 -14.10 -9.88
N GLU A 137 -9.42 -14.07 -10.60
CA GLU A 137 -8.94 -15.18 -11.42
C GLU A 137 -8.65 -16.42 -10.58
N ILE A 138 -8.02 -16.26 -9.40
CA ILE A 138 -7.71 -17.35 -8.47
C ILE A 138 -8.98 -17.88 -7.81
N LEU A 139 -9.94 -17.01 -7.46
CA LEU A 139 -11.24 -17.43 -6.95
C LEU A 139 -11.99 -18.27 -7.99
N THR A 140 -11.96 -17.84 -9.25
CA THR A 140 -12.60 -18.54 -10.37
C THR A 140 -11.96 -19.92 -10.58
N GLU A 141 -10.64 -20.01 -10.60
CA GLU A 141 -9.90 -21.25 -10.72
C GLU A 141 -10.19 -22.21 -9.57
N ALA A 142 -10.31 -21.66 -8.36
CA ALA A 142 -10.64 -22.42 -7.15
C ALA A 142 -12.12 -22.79 -7.02
N TRP A 143 -12.98 -22.35 -7.93
CA TRP A 143 -14.44 -22.51 -7.87
C TRP A 143 -15.04 -21.94 -6.56
N VAL A 144 -14.49 -20.84 -6.07
CA VAL A 144 -14.91 -20.19 -4.82
C VAL A 144 -15.68 -18.91 -5.15
N ASP A 145 -16.94 -18.86 -4.74
CA ASP A 145 -17.74 -17.64 -4.80
C ASP A 145 -17.21 -16.60 -3.83
N PRO A 146 -17.09 -15.31 -4.22
CA PRO A 146 -16.66 -14.25 -3.33
C PRO A 146 -17.49 -14.09 -2.04
N GLN A 147 -18.73 -14.58 -2.02
CA GLN A 147 -19.57 -14.60 -0.81
C GLN A 147 -19.28 -15.80 0.12
N THR A 148 -18.40 -16.71 -0.28
CA THR A 148 -18.02 -17.87 0.54
C THR A 148 -17.32 -17.37 1.81
N PRO A 149 -17.70 -17.88 3.01
CA PRO A 149 -16.99 -17.57 4.22
C PRO A 149 -15.51 -17.88 4.14
N VAL A 150 -14.66 -16.99 4.62
CA VAL A 150 -13.20 -17.05 4.47
C VAL A 150 -12.62 -18.40 4.94
N ASN A 151 -13.09 -18.92 6.07
CA ASN A 151 -12.64 -20.21 6.63
C ASN A 151 -12.95 -21.43 5.74
N LYS A 152 -13.92 -21.30 4.83
CA LYS A 152 -14.21 -22.31 3.79
C LYS A 152 -13.36 -22.07 2.56
N ALA A 153 -13.24 -20.82 2.13
CA ALA A 153 -12.44 -20.44 0.97
C ALA A 153 -10.98 -20.83 1.13
N LEU A 154 -10.40 -20.59 2.31
CA LEU A 154 -9.01 -20.96 2.65
C LEU A 154 -8.76 -22.48 2.75
N ARG A 155 -9.78 -23.32 2.62
CA ARG A 155 -9.60 -24.77 2.46
C ARG A 155 -9.21 -25.18 1.02
N SER A 156 -9.42 -24.30 0.04
CA SER A 156 -9.01 -24.54 -1.34
C SER A 156 -7.49 -24.65 -1.42
N PRO A 157 -6.96 -25.76 -2.00
CA PRO A 157 -5.52 -25.90 -2.23
C PRO A 157 -4.98 -24.79 -3.14
N ILE A 158 -5.73 -24.40 -4.16
CA ILE A 158 -5.36 -23.37 -5.14
C ILE A 158 -5.16 -22.02 -4.43
N ILE A 159 -6.10 -21.63 -3.54
CA ILE A 159 -5.99 -20.36 -2.82
C ILE A 159 -4.79 -20.39 -1.86
N ARG A 160 -4.55 -21.51 -1.17
CA ARG A 160 -3.41 -21.64 -0.25
C ARG A 160 -2.08 -21.57 -1.00
N GLU A 161 -1.93 -22.30 -2.09
CA GLU A 161 -0.74 -22.27 -2.93
C GLU A 161 -0.46 -20.85 -3.43
N TRP A 162 -1.48 -20.17 -3.94
CA TRP A 162 -1.34 -18.75 -4.35
C TRP A 162 -0.89 -17.84 -3.20
N ILE A 163 -1.43 -18.02 -1.99
CA ILE A 163 -1.04 -17.23 -0.81
C ILE A 163 0.43 -17.49 -0.47
N ASP A 164 0.84 -18.75 -0.43
CA ASP A 164 2.19 -19.16 -0.05
C ASP A 164 3.22 -18.68 -1.07
N ASP A 165 2.93 -18.81 -2.37
CA ASP A 165 3.79 -18.32 -3.45
C ASP A 165 3.91 -16.78 -3.40
N THR A 166 2.80 -16.10 -3.26
CA THR A 166 2.77 -14.63 -3.18
C THR A 166 3.54 -14.10 -1.98
N ARG A 167 3.38 -14.74 -0.80
CA ARG A 167 4.15 -14.41 0.41
C ARG A 167 5.65 -14.65 0.20
N SER A 168 5.99 -15.80 -0.39
CA SER A 168 7.38 -16.17 -0.65
C SER A 168 8.07 -15.18 -1.58
N ASP A 169 7.42 -14.80 -2.67
CA ASP A 169 7.98 -13.92 -3.68
C ASP A 169 8.15 -12.48 -3.15
N ALA A 170 7.13 -11.95 -2.47
CA ALA A 170 7.22 -10.64 -1.85
C ALA A 170 8.31 -10.59 -0.74
N ALA A 171 8.41 -11.65 0.08
CA ALA A 171 9.45 -11.73 1.11
C ALA A 171 10.86 -11.84 0.52
N LYS A 172 11.04 -12.59 -0.58
CA LYS A 172 12.32 -12.66 -1.30
C LYS A 172 12.72 -11.30 -1.88
N ALA A 173 11.77 -10.61 -2.53
CA ALA A 173 12.00 -9.28 -3.08
C ALA A 173 12.43 -8.29 -1.99
N LEU A 174 11.74 -8.27 -0.85
CA LEU A 174 12.11 -7.40 0.28
C LEU A 174 13.45 -7.73 0.91
N LYS A 175 13.84 -9.02 0.95
CA LYS A 175 15.18 -9.43 1.43
C LYS A 175 16.28 -8.96 0.49
N LEU A 176 16.07 -9.02 -0.82
CA LEU A 176 16.99 -8.49 -1.83
C LEU A 176 17.13 -6.98 -1.69
N ASP A 177 16.02 -6.25 -1.60
CA ASP A 177 16.03 -4.80 -1.37
C ASP A 177 16.83 -4.39 -0.13
N VAL A 178 16.71 -5.16 0.97
CA VAL A 178 17.49 -4.93 2.19
C VAL A 178 18.95 -5.28 2.00
N TYR A 179 19.26 -6.36 1.28
CA TYR A 179 20.62 -6.79 0.99
C TYR A 179 21.36 -5.76 0.13
N ASP A 180 20.73 -5.26 -0.91
CA ASP A 180 21.30 -4.26 -1.82
C ASP A 180 21.60 -2.95 -1.10
N LEU A 181 20.76 -2.54 -0.14
CA LEU A 181 21.03 -1.42 0.75
C LEU A 181 22.31 -1.57 1.59
N TRP A 182 22.74 -2.81 1.87
CA TRP A 182 23.96 -3.07 2.61
C TRP A 182 25.22 -3.05 1.76
N HIS A 183 25.12 -3.54 0.54
CA HIS A 183 26.27 -3.86 -0.31
C HIS A 183 26.42 -2.95 -1.52
N GLY A 184 25.37 -2.29 -1.99
CA GLY A 184 25.36 -1.51 -3.24
C GLY A 184 25.36 0.00 -3.05
N GLU A 185 24.67 0.53 -2.06
CA GLU A 185 24.41 1.96 -1.96
C GLU A 185 25.16 2.62 -0.81
N LYS A 186 26.31 3.21 -1.12
CA LYS A 186 27.09 4.02 -0.16
C LYS A 186 26.42 5.34 0.20
N ASP A 187 25.42 5.79 -0.59
CA ASP A 187 24.93 7.18 -0.57
C ASP A 187 23.62 7.43 0.16
N LEU A 188 22.93 6.38 0.64
CA LEU A 188 21.72 6.59 1.46
C LEU A 188 22.07 7.08 2.86
N MET A 189 21.44 8.17 3.27
CA MET A 189 21.51 8.69 4.64
C MET A 189 21.11 7.62 5.67
N PRO A 190 21.71 7.59 6.88
CA PRO A 190 21.41 6.57 7.91
C PRO A 190 19.93 6.45 8.29
N GLY A 191 19.17 7.56 8.26
CA GLY A 191 17.77 7.59 8.60
C GLY A 191 16.89 6.77 7.62
N PRO A 192 16.91 7.05 6.33
CA PRO A 192 16.17 6.30 5.32
C PRO A 192 16.52 4.82 5.28
N LYS A 193 17.81 4.46 5.39
CA LYS A 193 18.23 3.04 5.46
C LYS A 193 17.59 2.31 6.63
N ARG A 194 17.57 2.94 7.81
CA ARG A 194 16.95 2.38 9.01
C ARG A 194 15.44 2.25 8.84
N ALA A 195 14.78 3.25 8.26
CA ALA A 195 13.34 3.23 8.03
C ALA A 195 12.94 2.11 7.05
N LYS A 196 13.61 2.01 5.89
CA LYS A 196 13.36 0.95 4.89
C LYS A 196 13.56 -0.44 5.49
N ARG A 197 14.65 -0.62 6.23
CA ARG A 197 14.95 -1.88 6.94
C ARG A 197 13.89 -2.22 7.99
N PHE A 198 13.45 -1.25 8.77
CA PHE A 198 12.41 -1.45 9.76
C PHE A 198 11.12 -1.92 9.10
N LEU A 199 10.66 -1.21 8.06
CA LEU A 199 9.44 -1.56 7.33
C LEU A 199 9.50 -2.96 6.71
N ALA A 200 10.61 -3.32 6.06
CA ALA A 200 10.79 -4.66 5.50
C ALA A 200 10.80 -5.75 6.59
N ARG A 201 11.46 -5.50 7.71
CA ARG A 201 11.48 -6.43 8.84
C ARG A 201 10.11 -6.67 9.43
N GLU A 202 9.35 -5.61 9.66
CA GLU A 202 7.98 -5.71 10.21
C GLU A 202 7.06 -6.47 9.24
N ALA A 203 7.14 -6.16 7.94
CA ALA A 203 6.34 -6.87 6.94
C ALA A 203 6.69 -8.37 6.88
N ILE A 204 7.98 -8.73 6.95
CA ILE A 204 8.43 -10.13 6.94
C ILE A 204 8.13 -10.83 8.29
N ALA A 205 8.29 -10.13 9.43
CA ALA A 205 8.04 -10.71 10.74
C ALA A 205 6.57 -11.07 10.95
N ALA A 206 5.67 -10.31 10.36
CA ALA A 206 4.24 -10.59 10.42
C ALA A 206 3.87 -11.93 9.73
N ILE A 207 4.71 -12.44 8.81
CA ILE A 207 4.51 -13.75 8.16
C ILE A 207 4.82 -14.92 9.10
N ASN A 208 5.73 -14.72 10.06
CA ASN A 208 6.26 -15.81 10.90
C ASN A 208 5.49 -15.95 12.24
N ASN A 209 4.47 -15.15 12.47
CA ASN A 209 3.68 -15.17 13.71
C ASN A 209 2.33 -15.87 13.57
N ASP A 210 2.03 -16.44 12.40
CA ASP A 210 0.90 -17.34 12.11
C ASP A 210 1.39 -18.79 11.98
#